data_b84ddffc1583dad46c249399cdff92cf
#
_entry.id   b84ddffc1583dad46c249399cdff92cf
#
_cell.length_a   1.000
_cell.length_b   1.000
_cell.length_c   1.000
_cell.angle_alpha   90.00
_cell.angle_beta   90.00
_cell.angle_gamma   90.00
#
_symmetry.space_group_name_H-M   'P 1'
#
loop_
_entity.id
_entity.type
_entity.pdbx_description
1 polymer ?
#
loop_
_entity_poly.entity_id
_entity_poly.type
_entity_poly.pdbx_seq_one_letter_code
_entity_poly.pdbx_strand_id
1 'polypeptide(L)'
;MLNGMTDPTVLINLSISEAAAMLRQGETSSLALTEASLARIQQTEATVNAYATVPAELALEAARQADAELAAGNDRGPLHGIPIGVKDICYTKDVVTEAGSKVMEGFVPDYDSTVVRKLNEAGAIMIGKTRCHEFAYGVNEPPTRSPWELNSYPGGSSTGSGVAVTVRSAYGAIGTDTGGSIRIPASFNNLVGLKPTYGRVSAYGVVTLSWTLDHVGPMTRTVLDNALMLGAIASHDVNDATSAREPVPDYTAGIRDGVKGVRIGIDREYVMYPGVVDDVRAATESVISELADMGAEIVEVSLPEFELTPETLFTVMMVEASTYHRQMLREKGDLYDPTTRATLQLGELVPGTHYVTCLRARERYRSAIRDLYQREQLDALISPTMPLPTALLSDLHQPRKDMDIGETPMISYIHHTFSANLGGQPAISAPCGFSSAGLPIGYQLMGRPFDEAMLFRIAWAYEQAHDWHQRQPTHVYD
;
A
#
# COMPACT_ATOMS: atom_id res chain seq x y z
N MET A 1 21.02 33.11 -5.42
CA MET A 1 20.37 32.17 -4.49
C MET A 1 19.30 31.30 -5.14
N LEU A 2 18.94 31.47 -6.41
CA LEU A 2 17.96 30.61 -7.13
C LEU A 2 18.56 29.27 -7.66
N ASN A 3 19.88 29.14 -7.76
CA ASN A 3 20.52 27.95 -8.34
C ASN A 3 20.49 26.69 -7.46
N GLY A 4 20.09 26.76 -6.19
CA GLY A 4 19.98 25.59 -5.32
C GLY A 4 18.55 25.02 -5.23
N MET A 5 17.55 25.78 -5.64
CA MET A 5 16.12 25.45 -5.50
C MET A 5 15.57 24.68 -6.71
N THR A 6 16.36 24.47 -7.74
CA THR A 6 16.02 23.69 -8.94
C THR A 6 16.92 22.48 -9.12
N ASP A 7 17.80 22.17 -8.14
CA ASP A 7 18.64 20.97 -8.19
C ASP A 7 17.77 19.72 -8.12
N PRO A 8 17.73 18.88 -9.17
CA PRO A 8 16.92 17.67 -9.19
C PRO A 8 17.19 16.74 -8.00
N THR A 9 18.44 16.71 -7.48
CA THR A 9 18.80 15.85 -6.34
C THR A 9 18.18 16.35 -5.03
N VAL A 10 17.92 17.65 -4.89
CA VAL A 10 17.20 18.23 -3.75
C VAL A 10 15.71 17.97 -3.93
N LEU A 11 15.16 18.23 -5.12
CA LEU A 11 13.72 18.13 -5.39
C LEU A 11 13.17 16.73 -5.12
N ILE A 12 13.82 15.67 -5.61
CA ILE A 12 13.35 14.28 -5.40
C ILE A 12 13.39 13.84 -3.91
N ASN A 13 14.10 14.57 -3.06
CA ASN A 13 14.20 14.29 -1.64
C ASN A 13 13.07 14.91 -0.80
N LEU A 14 12.36 15.89 -1.34
CA LEU A 14 11.22 16.53 -0.67
C LEU A 14 10.08 15.54 -0.43
N SER A 15 9.42 15.64 0.71
CA SER A 15 8.10 15.04 0.95
C SER A 15 7.03 15.73 0.09
N ILE A 16 5.83 15.16 0.00
CA ILE A 16 4.70 15.82 -0.68
C ILE A 16 4.41 17.17 -0.01
N SER A 17 4.37 17.20 1.32
CA SER A 17 4.06 18.40 2.08
C SER A 17 5.11 19.50 1.89
N GLU A 18 6.40 19.16 1.83
CA GLU A 18 7.48 20.10 1.57
C GLU A 18 7.44 20.63 0.13
N ALA A 19 7.29 19.73 -0.86
CA ALA A 19 7.17 20.11 -2.27
C ALA A 19 5.95 21.02 -2.50
N ALA A 20 4.82 20.69 -1.89
CA ALA A 20 3.61 21.52 -1.95
C ALA A 20 3.81 22.92 -1.34
N ALA A 21 4.56 23.03 -0.25
CA ALA A 21 4.91 24.31 0.35
C ALA A 21 5.80 25.16 -0.57
N MET A 22 6.84 24.56 -1.16
CA MET A 22 7.75 25.23 -2.09
C MET A 22 7.04 25.70 -3.38
N LEU A 23 6.11 24.89 -3.91
CA LEU A 23 5.26 25.29 -5.06
C LEU A 23 4.46 26.57 -4.75
N ARG A 24 3.84 26.64 -3.57
CA ARG A 24 3.03 27.81 -3.13
C ARG A 24 3.86 29.05 -2.86
N GLN A 25 5.11 28.87 -2.44
CA GLN A 25 6.06 29.96 -2.21
C GLN A 25 6.74 30.41 -3.52
N GLY A 26 6.50 29.72 -4.65
CA GLY A 26 7.18 30.00 -5.92
C GLY A 26 8.67 29.65 -5.89
N GLU A 27 9.10 28.79 -4.97
CA GLU A 27 10.48 28.36 -4.82
C GLU A 27 10.84 27.23 -5.78
N THR A 28 9.85 26.51 -6.30
CA THR A 28 9.97 25.50 -7.36
C THR A 28 8.72 25.53 -8.24
N SER A 29 8.69 24.69 -9.28
CA SER A 29 7.55 24.52 -10.18
C SER A 29 7.18 23.03 -10.28
N SER A 30 5.91 22.77 -10.64
CA SER A 30 5.44 21.41 -10.94
C SER A 30 6.23 20.79 -12.09
N LEU A 31 6.58 21.61 -13.10
CA LEU A 31 7.45 21.20 -14.20
C LEU A 31 8.80 20.70 -13.68
N ALA A 32 9.46 21.46 -12.78
CA ALA A 32 10.76 21.06 -12.22
C ALA A 32 10.68 19.77 -11.40
N LEU A 33 9.62 19.60 -10.57
CA LEU A 33 9.40 18.36 -9.82
C LEU A 33 9.18 17.17 -10.76
N THR A 34 8.43 17.38 -11.86
CA THR A 34 8.14 16.32 -12.82
C THR A 34 9.38 15.94 -13.64
N GLU A 35 10.17 16.92 -14.09
CA GLU A 35 11.43 16.69 -14.77
C GLU A 35 12.43 15.92 -13.88
N ALA A 36 12.53 16.29 -12.59
CA ALA A 36 13.38 15.59 -11.62
C ALA A 36 12.93 14.13 -11.43
N SER A 37 11.61 13.89 -11.32
CA SER A 37 11.03 12.55 -11.24
C SER A 37 11.31 11.71 -12.50
N LEU A 38 11.13 12.26 -13.70
CA LEU A 38 11.41 11.58 -14.97
C LEU A 38 12.91 11.26 -15.13
N ALA A 39 13.78 12.19 -14.75
CA ALA A 39 15.23 11.95 -14.75
C ALA A 39 15.59 10.80 -13.78
N ARG A 40 14.92 10.75 -12.62
CA ARG A 40 15.11 9.70 -11.64
C ARG A 40 14.65 8.34 -12.17
N ILE A 41 13.51 8.28 -12.87
CA ILE A 41 13.06 7.07 -13.57
C ILE A 41 14.14 6.60 -14.53
N GLN A 42 14.66 7.48 -15.39
CA GLN A 42 15.71 7.13 -16.35
C GLN A 42 16.97 6.55 -15.69
N GLN A 43 17.34 7.04 -14.51
CA GLN A 43 18.51 6.54 -13.77
C GLN A 43 18.30 5.15 -13.16
N THR A 44 17.08 4.85 -12.71
CA THR A 44 16.83 3.67 -11.85
C THR A 44 16.08 2.54 -12.55
N GLU A 45 15.30 2.83 -13.61
CA GLU A 45 14.35 1.87 -14.19
C GLU A 45 15.03 0.62 -14.74
N ALA A 46 16.21 0.77 -15.36
CA ALA A 46 16.99 -0.37 -15.87
C ALA A 46 17.39 -1.38 -14.75
N THR A 47 17.50 -0.89 -13.50
CA THR A 47 17.90 -1.70 -12.35
C THR A 47 16.68 -2.24 -11.61
N VAL A 48 15.67 -1.40 -11.34
CA VAL A 48 14.57 -1.76 -10.44
C VAL A 48 13.27 -2.16 -11.11
N ASN A 49 13.05 -1.78 -12.37
CA ASN A 49 11.85 -2.15 -13.15
C ASN A 49 10.53 -1.78 -12.41
N ALA A 50 10.38 -0.55 -11.98
CA ALA A 50 9.24 -0.11 -11.19
C ALA A 50 8.01 0.24 -12.04
N TYR A 51 8.19 0.63 -13.30
CA TYR A 51 7.12 1.12 -14.17
C TYR A 51 6.78 0.17 -15.30
N ALA A 52 5.49 0.03 -15.60
CA ALA A 52 4.97 -0.61 -16.80
C ALA A 52 4.94 0.38 -17.98
N THR A 53 4.48 1.62 -17.71
CA THR A 53 4.35 2.69 -18.71
C THR A 53 4.69 4.03 -18.07
N VAL A 54 5.47 4.85 -18.78
CA VAL A 54 5.82 6.22 -18.37
C VAL A 54 5.37 7.18 -19.48
N PRO A 55 4.19 7.82 -19.35
CA PRO A 55 3.67 8.75 -20.34
C PRO A 55 4.27 10.15 -20.12
N ALA A 56 5.58 10.31 -20.39
CA ALA A 56 6.37 11.48 -20.03
C ALA A 56 5.79 12.80 -20.57
N GLU A 57 5.35 12.81 -21.84
CA GLU A 57 4.80 14.02 -22.47
C GLU A 57 3.50 14.47 -21.79
N LEU A 58 2.62 13.51 -21.44
CA LEU A 58 1.38 13.81 -20.71
C LEU A 58 1.68 14.36 -19.31
N ALA A 59 2.67 13.80 -18.62
CA ALA A 59 3.07 14.28 -17.31
C ALA A 59 3.65 15.70 -17.36
N LEU A 60 4.51 16.00 -18.35
CA LEU A 60 5.09 17.33 -18.54
C LEU A 60 4.03 18.37 -18.92
N GLU A 61 3.04 18.01 -19.75
CA GLU A 61 1.95 18.92 -20.12
C GLU A 61 1.05 19.22 -18.90
N ALA A 62 0.67 18.17 -18.14
CA ALA A 62 -0.09 18.34 -16.90
C ALA A 62 0.66 19.22 -15.89
N ALA A 63 1.98 19.09 -15.79
CA ALA A 63 2.81 19.90 -14.90
C ALA A 63 2.83 21.38 -15.31
N ARG A 64 2.96 21.69 -16.62
CA ARG A 64 2.86 23.09 -17.11
C ARG A 64 1.49 23.68 -16.83
N GLN A 65 0.41 22.89 -16.99
CA GLN A 65 -0.93 23.34 -16.65
C GLN A 65 -1.07 23.63 -15.16
N ALA A 66 -0.56 22.76 -14.29
CA ALA A 66 -0.56 22.96 -12.84
C ALA A 66 0.19 24.24 -12.43
N ASP A 67 1.35 24.53 -13.05
CA ASP A 67 2.08 25.78 -12.83
C ASP A 67 1.28 27.01 -13.24
N ALA A 68 0.61 26.95 -14.39
CA ALA A 68 -0.26 28.04 -14.86
C ALA A 68 -1.47 28.27 -13.95
N GLU A 69 -2.09 27.21 -13.45
CA GLU A 69 -3.20 27.29 -12.49
C GLU A 69 -2.77 27.89 -11.15
N LEU A 70 -1.63 27.43 -10.59
CA LEU A 70 -1.08 27.98 -9.35
C LEU A 70 -0.72 29.46 -9.49
N ALA A 71 -0.11 29.84 -10.62
CA ALA A 71 0.21 31.24 -10.91
C ALA A 71 -1.04 32.12 -11.04
N ALA A 72 -2.17 31.55 -11.49
CA ALA A 72 -3.47 32.22 -11.56
C ALA A 72 -4.23 32.24 -10.21
N GLY A 73 -3.68 31.64 -9.16
CA GLY A 73 -4.31 31.54 -7.84
C GLY A 73 -5.33 30.39 -7.71
N ASN A 74 -5.40 29.50 -8.69
CA ASN A 74 -6.28 28.33 -8.67
C ASN A 74 -5.57 27.13 -8.00
N ASP A 75 -5.47 27.15 -6.68
CA ASP A 75 -4.89 26.06 -5.92
C ASP A 75 -5.92 24.96 -5.63
N ARG A 76 -5.63 23.71 -6.03
CA ARG A 76 -6.51 22.54 -5.86
C ARG A 76 -6.19 21.73 -4.58
N GLY A 77 -5.25 22.17 -3.76
CA GLY A 77 -4.88 21.49 -2.51
C GLY A 77 -3.49 20.84 -2.55
N PRO A 78 -3.13 20.08 -1.51
CA PRO A 78 -1.75 19.67 -1.23
C PRO A 78 -1.10 18.77 -2.29
N LEU A 79 -1.87 18.13 -3.16
CA LEU A 79 -1.34 17.31 -4.25
C LEU A 79 -1.18 18.08 -5.57
N HIS A 80 -1.60 19.37 -5.63
CA HIS A 80 -1.55 20.13 -6.86
C HIS A 80 -0.10 20.31 -7.34
N GLY A 81 0.18 19.78 -8.53
CA GLY A 81 1.50 19.80 -9.16
C GLY A 81 2.49 18.71 -8.67
N ILE A 82 2.05 17.74 -7.86
CA ILE A 82 2.92 16.71 -7.29
C ILE A 82 2.91 15.43 -8.14
N PRO A 83 4.10 14.88 -8.53
CA PRO A 83 4.23 13.62 -9.29
C PRO A 83 3.86 12.39 -8.46
N ILE A 84 2.84 11.62 -8.90
CA ILE A 84 2.28 10.44 -8.22
C ILE A 84 2.30 9.23 -9.16
N GLY A 85 2.78 8.08 -8.66
CA GLY A 85 2.69 6.79 -9.35
C GLY A 85 1.29 6.16 -9.20
N VAL A 86 0.82 5.45 -10.23
CA VAL A 86 -0.48 4.78 -10.20
C VAL A 86 -0.32 3.32 -10.57
N LYS A 87 -0.73 2.40 -9.69
CA LYS A 87 -0.66 0.95 -9.96
C LYS A 87 -1.37 0.58 -11.26
N ASP A 88 -0.75 -0.29 -12.04
CA ASP A 88 -1.17 -0.62 -13.42
C ASP A 88 -2.45 -1.47 -13.54
N ILE A 89 -3.24 -1.55 -12.48
CA ILE A 89 -4.61 -2.07 -12.50
C ILE A 89 -5.68 -0.98 -12.39
N CYS A 90 -5.28 0.28 -12.15
CA CYS A 90 -6.19 1.41 -12.12
C CYS A 90 -6.37 1.96 -13.54
N TYR A 91 -7.57 1.91 -14.09
CA TYR A 91 -7.86 2.45 -15.41
C TYR A 91 -7.49 3.93 -15.46
N THR A 92 -6.73 4.26 -16.48
CA THR A 92 -6.28 5.62 -16.75
C THR A 92 -6.58 5.92 -18.22
N LYS A 93 -7.47 6.84 -18.47
CA LYS A 93 -7.94 7.18 -19.80
C LYS A 93 -6.77 7.51 -20.70
N ASP A 94 -6.80 6.97 -21.93
CA ASP A 94 -5.79 7.18 -22.98
C ASP A 94 -4.36 6.71 -22.62
N VAL A 95 -4.18 5.95 -21.51
CA VAL A 95 -2.90 5.39 -21.08
C VAL A 95 -2.99 3.87 -20.98
N VAL A 96 -2.01 3.17 -21.55
CA VAL A 96 -1.93 1.70 -21.49
C VAL A 96 -2.03 1.21 -20.05
N THR A 97 -2.91 0.22 -19.82
CA THR A 97 -3.17 -0.41 -18.51
C THR A 97 -3.26 -1.92 -18.70
N GLU A 98 -2.20 -2.65 -18.36
CA GLU A 98 -2.05 -4.08 -18.70
C GLU A 98 -2.24 -5.01 -17.51
N ALA A 99 -2.38 -4.48 -16.30
CA ALA A 99 -2.55 -5.24 -15.06
C ALA A 99 -1.46 -6.33 -14.84
N GLY A 100 -0.24 -6.11 -15.35
CA GLY A 100 0.87 -7.06 -15.28
C GLY A 100 0.65 -8.35 -16.08
N SER A 101 -0.26 -8.37 -17.07
CA SER A 101 -0.70 -9.55 -17.79
C SER A 101 -0.69 -9.37 -19.30
N LYS A 102 -0.22 -10.40 -20.02
CA LYS A 102 -0.36 -10.48 -21.48
C LYS A 102 -1.83 -10.57 -21.94
N VAL A 103 -2.74 -10.92 -21.06
CA VAL A 103 -4.20 -10.96 -21.35
C VAL A 103 -4.73 -9.57 -21.71
N MET A 104 -4.15 -8.53 -21.11
CA MET A 104 -4.50 -7.12 -21.33
C MET A 104 -3.43 -6.35 -22.10
N GLU A 105 -2.50 -7.03 -22.78
CA GLU A 105 -1.44 -6.36 -23.55
C GLU A 105 -2.04 -5.34 -24.53
N GLY A 106 -1.54 -4.09 -24.45
CA GLY A 106 -1.97 -2.97 -25.27
C GLY A 106 -3.37 -2.42 -24.95
N PHE A 107 -4.00 -2.83 -23.84
CA PHE A 107 -5.31 -2.30 -23.45
C PHE A 107 -5.21 -0.84 -23.00
N VAL A 108 -6.02 0.03 -23.62
CA VAL A 108 -6.13 1.46 -23.29
C VAL A 108 -7.57 1.74 -22.85
N PRO A 109 -7.80 2.11 -21.59
CA PRO A 109 -9.12 2.48 -21.11
C PRO A 109 -9.63 3.78 -21.76
N ASP A 110 -10.94 3.89 -21.96
CA ASP A 110 -11.63 5.09 -22.46
C ASP A 110 -12.16 5.99 -21.34
N TYR A 111 -11.93 5.61 -20.07
CA TYR A 111 -12.27 6.38 -18.88
C TYR A 111 -11.25 6.18 -17.76
N ASP A 112 -11.23 7.13 -16.82
CA ASP A 112 -10.44 7.06 -15.60
C ASP A 112 -11.17 6.25 -14.51
N SER A 113 -10.45 5.41 -13.78
CA SER A 113 -10.92 4.92 -12.49
C SER A 113 -11.20 6.08 -11.53
N THR A 114 -12.10 5.89 -10.58
CA THR A 114 -12.42 6.98 -9.64
C THR A 114 -11.21 7.50 -8.89
N VAL A 115 -10.28 6.63 -8.49
CA VAL A 115 -9.05 7.08 -7.82
C VAL A 115 -8.19 7.97 -8.74
N VAL A 116 -8.05 7.66 -10.02
CA VAL A 116 -7.31 8.48 -10.99
C VAL A 116 -8.04 9.81 -11.23
N ARG A 117 -9.35 9.78 -11.43
CA ARG A 117 -10.15 11.01 -11.55
C ARG A 117 -10.00 11.91 -10.32
N LYS A 118 -9.99 11.34 -9.11
CA LYS A 118 -9.79 12.09 -7.86
C LYS A 118 -8.39 12.70 -7.75
N LEU A 119 -7.36 12.00 -8.16
CA LEU A 119 -6.01 12.56 -8.25
C LEU A 119 -5.95 13.72 -9.25
N ASN A 120 -6.57 13.56 -10.42
CA ASN A 120 -6.67 14.63 -11.43
C ASN A 120 -7.44 15.84 -10.91
N GLU A 121 -8.56 15.64 -10.19
CA GLU A 121 -9.31 16.70 -9.52
C GLU A 121 -8.46 17.46 -8.49
N ALA A 122 -7.59 16.75 -7.75
CA ALA A 122 -6.63 17.34 -6.81
C ALA A 122 -5.40 17.96 -7.48
N GLY A 123 -5.29 17.90 -8.80
CA GLY A 123 -4.18 18.48 -9.59
C GLY A 123 -2.88 17.70 -9.48
N ALA A 124 -2.90 16.43 -9.04
CA ALA A 124 -1.72 15.58 -9.02
C ALA A 124 -1.26 15.23 -10.44
N ILE A 125 0.05 15.06 -10.61
CA ILE A 125 0.65 14.69 -11.89
C ILE A 125 0.86 13.18 -11.92
N MET A 126 0.17 12.44 -12.77
CA MET A 126 0.44 11.02 -12.97
C MET A 126 1.78 10.85 -13.70
N ILE A 127 2.82 10.39 -12.96
CA ILE A 127 4.17 10.22 -13.51
C ILE A 127 4.33 8.91 -14.28
N GLY A 128 3.53 7.89 -13.96
CA GLY A 128 3.59 6.59 -14.63
C GLY A 128 2.69 5.53 -14.01
N LYS A 129 2.49 4.45 -14.77
CA LYS A 129 1.81 3.23 -14.35
C LYS A 129 2.83 2.31 -13.71
N THR A 130 2.66 2.02 -12.41
CA THR A 130 3.61 1.20 -11.66
C THR A 130 3.30 -0.28 -11.78
N ARG A 131 4.33 -1.11 -11.97
CA ARG A 131 4.20 -2.57 -12.13
C ARG A 131 3.53 -3.22 -10.94
N CYS A 132 2.84 -4.32 -11.23
CA CYS A 132 2.20 -5.14 -10.21
C CYS A 132 2.31 -6.62 -10.58
N HIS A 133 2.01 -7.50 -9.64
CA HIS A 133 1.72 -8.89 -9.94
C HIS A 133 0.55 -8.99 -10.91
N GLU A 134 0.52 -10.02 -11.74
CA GLU A 134 -0.55 -10.27 -12.68
C GLU A 134 -1.90 -10.22 -11.99
N PHE A 135 -2.78 -9.29 -12.44
CA PHE A 135 -4.10 -9.03 -11.86
C PHE A 135 -4.12 -8.83 -10.33
N ALA A 136 -3.01 -8.33 -9.76
CA ALA A 136 -2.82 -8.17 -8.32
C ALA A 136 -2.86 -9.48 -7.51
N TYR A 137 -2.83 -10.67 -8.13
CA TYR A 137 -3.06 -11.93 -7.45
C TYR A 137 -1.89 -12.36 -6.52
N GLY A 138 -0.69 -11.88 -6.78
CA GLY A 138 0.45 -12.07 -5.86
C GLY A 138 1.12 -13.45 -5.93
N VAL A 139 0.85 -14.25 -6.95
CA VAL A 139 1.35 -15.63 -7.08
C VAL A 139 2.46 -15.78 -8.13
N ASN A 140 2.63 -14.80 -9.02
CA ASN A 140 3.74 -14.74 -9.98
C ASN A 140 4.81 -13.73 -9.50
N GLU A 141 6.00 -13.79 -10.06
CA GLU A 141 7.08 -12.85 -9.74
C GLU A 141 7.18 -11.78 -10.84
N PRO A 142 6.92 -10.50 -10.53
CA PRO A 142 7.14 -9.42 -11.48
C PRO A 142 8.64 -9.17 -11.66
N PRO A 143 9.05 -8.51 -12.76
CA PRO A 143 10.46 -8.17 -13.00
C PRO A 143 11.02 -7.11 -12.05
N THR A 144 10.18 -6.47 -11.25
CA THR A 144 10.55 -5.44 -10.28
C THR A 144 11.50 -5.97 -9.22
N ARG A 145 12.53 -5.21 -8.86
CA ARG A 145 13.56 -5.58 -7.89
C ARG A 145 13.53 -4.66 -6.68
N SER A 146 13.86 -5.21 -5.52
CA SER A 146 14.00 -4.43 -4.29
C SER A 146 15.22 -3.51 -4.40
N PRO A 147 15.09 -2.19 -4.17
CA PRO A 147 16.23 -1.29 -4.17
C PRO A 147 17.15 -1.47 -2.95
N TRP A 148 16.69 -2.16 -1.89
CA TRP A 148 17.48 -2.45 -0.70
C TRP A 148 18.41 -3.66 -0.89
N GLU A 149 17.98 -4.65 -1.67
CA GLU A 149 18.76 -5.83 -2.07
C GLU A 149 18.17 -6.37 -3.40
N LEU A 150 18.87 -6.18 -4.51
CA LEU A 150 18.33 -6.43 -5.86
C LEU A 150 17.87 -7.88 -6.11
N ASN A 151 18.41 -8.84 -5.38
CA ASN A 151 18.00 -10.24 -5.46
C ASN A 151 16.86 -10.59 -4.50
N SER A 152 16.35 -9.63 -3.74
CA SER A 152 15.25 -9.82 -2.79
C SER A 152 13.89 -9.45 -3.39
N TYR A 153 12.85 -10.04 -2.83
CA TYR A 153 11.47 -9.77 -3.18
C TYR A 153 11.06 -8.36 -2.70
N PRO A 154 10.58 -7.48 -3.59
CA PRO A 154 10.23 -6.10 -3.21
C PRO A 154 8.89 -5.96 -2.47
N GLY A 155 8.22 -7.09 -2.21
CA GLY A 155 6.82 -7.08 -1.74
C GLY A 155 5.84 -6.89 -2.88
N GLY A 156 4.60 -7.29 -2.66
CA GLY A 156 3.54 -7.24 -3.67
C GLY A 156 2.14 -7.29 -3.07
N SER A 157 1.17 -7.16 -3.94
CA SER A 157 1.18 -7.05 -5.40
C SER A 157 1.44 -5.64 -5.96
N SER A 158 1.53 -4.57 -5.13
CA SER A 158 1.86 -3.19 -5.56
C SER A 158 3.37 -2.97 -5.58
N THR A 159 4.12 -3.87 -6.24
CA THR A 159 5.60 -3.91 -6.27
C THR A 159 6.19 -2.60 -6.75
N GLY A 160 5.82 -2.18 -7.96
CA GLY A 160 6.34 -0.95 -8.57
C GLY A 160 5.94 0.30 -7.81
N SER A 161 4.75 0.32 -7.17
CA SER A 161 4.32 1.46 -6.34
C SER A 161 5.27 1.67 -5.14
N GLY A 162 5.60 0.58 -4.42
CA GLY A 162 6.57 0.63 -3.34
C GLY A 162 7.96 1.06 -3.81
N VAL A 163 8.45 0.41 -4.86
CA VAL A 163 9.80 0.68 -5.38
C VAL A 163 9.93 2.10 -5.92
N ALA A 164 8.95 2.60 -6.70
CA ALA A 164 8.98 3.96 -7.27
C ALA A 164 9.11 5.05 -6.19
N VAL A 165 8.37 4.91 -5.08
CA VAL A 165 8.44 5.85 -3.95
C VAL A 165 9.78 5.73 -3.22
N THR A 166 10.30 4.52 -3.05
CA THR A 166 11.57 4.26 -2.36
C THR A 166 12.76 4.82 -3.13
N VAL A 167 12.81 4.64 -4.45
CA VAL A 167 13.88 5.22 -5.28
C VAL A 167 13.65 6.70 -5.59
N ARG A 168 12.58 7.30 -5.02
CA ARG A 168 12.25 8.73 -5.15
C ARG A 168 11.96 9.18 -6.58
N SER A 169 11.47 8.29 -7.42
CA SER A 169 10.96 8.61 -8.76
C SER A 169 9.50 9.03 -8.77
N ALA A 170 8.79 8.84 -7.64
CA ALA A 170 7.47 9.39 -7.35
C ALA A 170 7.43 9.85 -5.89
N TYR A 171 6.67 10.91 -5.60
CA TYR A 171 6.51 11.45 -4.24
C TYR A 171 5.59 10.58 -3.39
N GLY A 172 4.64 9.93 -4.03
CA GLY A 172 3.75 8.94 -3.49
C GLY A 172 3.23 8.05 -4.60
N ALA A 173 2.55 6.96 -4.27
CA ALA A 173 1.94 6.08 -5.25
C ALA A 173 0.62 5.51 -4.75
N ILE A 174 -0.27 5.17 -5.70
CA ILE A 174 -1.47 4.39 -5.43
C ILE A 174 -1.14 2.91 -5.53
N GLY A 175 -1.58 2.16 -4.51
CA GLY A 175 -1.59 0.71 -4.49
C GLY A 175 -2.99 0.13 -4.27
N THR A 176 -3.09 -1.20 -4.28
CA THR A 176 -4.29 -1.93 -3.87
C THR A 176 -3.94 -3.03 -2.88
N ASP A 177 -4.86 -3.40 -2.02
CA ASP A 177 -4.64 -4.34 -0.92
C ASP A 177 -5.84 -5.26 -0.74
N THR A 178 -5.68 -6.53 -1.08
CA THR A 178 -6.68 -7.59 -0.95
C THR A 178 -6.33 -8.54 0.20
N GLY A 179 -5.04 -8.72 0.46
CA GLY A 179 -4.50 -9.56 1.55
C GLY A 179 -3.19 -9.00 2.14
N GLY A 180 -2.88 -7.71 1.89
CA GLY A 180 -1.65 -7.06 2.34
C GLY A 180 -0.93 -6.26 1.25
N SER A 181 -1.47 -6.19 0.03
CA SER A 181 -0.72 -5.74 -1.16
C SER A 181 -0.39 -4.23 -1.22
N ILE A 182 -0.75 -3.41 -0.24
CA ILE A 182 -0.19 -2.08 0.05
C ILE A 182 0.85 -2.20 1.17
N ARG A 183 0.47 -2.88 2.26
CA ARG A 183 1.25 -2.93 3.51
C ARG A 183 2.51 -3.78 3.38
N ILE A 184 2.46 -4.89 2.65
CA ILE A 184 3.63 -5.75 2.37
C ILE A 184 4.73 -4.97 1.65
N PRO A 185 4.48 -4.39 0.45
CA PRO A 185 5.52 -3.61 -0.22
C PRO A 185 5.90 -2.34 0.55
N ALA A 186 5.00 -1.72 1.33
CA ALA A 186 5.37 -0.59 2.19
C ALA A 186 6.40 -1.00 3.24
N SER A 187 6.17 -2.12 3.95
CA SER A 187 7.09 -2.65 4.95
C SER A 187 8.47 -2.97 4.37
N PHE A 188 8.54 -3.66 3.22
CA PHE A 188 9.81 -4.05 2.58
C PHE A 188 10.56 -2.91 1.90
N ASN A 189 9.90 -1.77 1.72
CA ASN A 189 10.47 -0.61 1.04
C ASN A 189 10.66 0.61 1.96
N ASN A 190 10.55 0.43 3.29
CA ASN A 190 10.72 1.52 4.27
C ASN A 190 9.73 2.67 4.05
N LEU A 191 8.46 2.35 3.81
CA LEU A 191 7.41 3.29 3.48
C LEU A 191 6.23 3.20 4.44
N VAL A 192 5.42 4.24 4.42
CA VAL A 192 4.08 4.26 5.00
C VAL A 192 3.08 3.80 3.95
N GLY A 193 2.31 2.76 4.26
CA GLY A 193 1.26 2.24 3.37
C GLY A 193 -0.04 2.05 4.14
N LEU A 194 -1.11 2.70 3.68
CA LEU A 194 -2.42 2.58 4.28
C LEU A 194 -3.37 1.76 3.41
N LYS A 195 -3.90 0.70 4.00
CA LYS A 195 -5.14 0.07 3.57
C LYS A 195 -6.30 0.76 4.32
N PRO A 196 -7.11 1.61 3.68
CA PRO A 196 -8.20 2.28 4.37
C PRO A 196 -9.32 1.31 4.75
N THR A 197 -10.36 1.78 5.39
CA THR A 197 -11.60 1.03 5.63
C THR A 197 -12.22 0.60 4.30
N TYR A 198 -12.80 -0.59 4.26
CA TYR A 198 -13.50 -1.10 3.07
C TYR A 198 -14.58 -0.11 2.62
N GLY A 199 -14.52 0.28 1.34
CA GLY A 199 -15.42 1.26 0.74
C GLY A 199 -15.07 2.74 0.99
N ARG A 200 -14.01 3.07 1.75
CA ARG A 200 -13.56 4.46 1.97
C ARG A 200 -13.04 5.10 0.69
N VAL A 201 -12.33 4.35 -0.13
CA VAL A 201 -11.86 4.73 -1.46
C VAL A 201 -12.54 3.82 -2.47
N SER A 202 -13.12 4.40 -3.51
CA SER A 202 -13.81 3.66 -4.58
C SER A 202 -12.85 2.75 -5.35
N ALA A 203 -13.30 1.55 -5.65
CA ALA A 203 -12.63 0.60 -6.53
C ALA A 203 -13.20 0.62 -7.97
N TYR A 204 -14.07 1.56 -8.31
CA TYR A 204 -14.62 1.67 -9.67
C TYR A 204 -13.51 1.98 -10.68
N GLY A 205 -13.44 1.17 -11.75
CA GLY A 205 -12.39 1.28 -12.77
C GLY A 205 -11.05 0.70 -12.33
N VAL A 206 -11.01 -0.08 -11.25
CA VAL A 206 -9.85 -0.86 -10.84
C VAL A 206 -10.08 -2.32 -11.22
N VAL A 207 -9.10 -2.97 -11.85
CA VAL A 207 -9.19 -4.40 -12.17
C VAL A 207 -9.36 -5.19 -10.88
N THR A 208 -10.44 -5.95 -10.80
CA THR A 208 -10.85 -6.64 -9.58
C THR A 208 -10.03 -7.91 -9.34
N LEU A 209 -9.52 -8.08 -8.13
CA LEU A 209 -9.07 -9.37 -7.63
C LEU A 209 -10.18 -10.04 -6.80
N SER A 210 -10.76 -9.31 -5.84
CA SER A 210 -11.84 -9.81 -5.00
C SER A 210 -12.76 -8.66 -4.59
N TRP A 211 -14.00 -8.66 -5.08
CA TRP A 211 -14.96 -7.56 -4.84
C TRP A 211 -15.16 -7.20 -3.37
N THR A 212 -15.08 -8.20 -2.50
CA THR A 212 -15.37 -7.99 -1.09
C THR A 212 -14.14 -7.74 -0.23
N LEU A 213 -12.93 -7.85 -0.81
CA LEU A 213 -11.65 -7.72 -0.10
C LEU A 213 -10.75 -6.61 -0.65
N ASP A 214 -11.00 -6.14 -1.89
CA ASP A 214 -10.14 -5.13 -2.53
C ASP A 214 -10.25 -3.77 -1.87
N HIS A 215 -9.10 -3.16 -1.64
CA HIS A 215 -8.97 -1.80 -1.14
C HIS A 215 -7.99 -1.03 -2.03
N VAL A 216 -8.23 0.26 -2.21
CA VAL A 216 -7.31 1.19 -2.88
C VAL A 216 -6.74 2.14 -1.84
N GLY A 217 -5.44 2.42 -1.86
CA GLY A 217 -4.86 3.31 -0.87
C GLY A 217 -3.46 3.81 -1.21
N PRO A 218 -2.96 4.79 -0.43
CA PRO A 218 -1.71 5.47 -0.66
C PRO A 218 -0.49 4.74 -0.08
N MET A 219 0.65 4.94 -0.75
CA MET A 219 1.99 4.58 -0.30
C MET A 219 2.88 5.82 -0.40
N THR A 220 3.54 6.20 0.69
CA THR A 220 4.34 7.43 0.81
C THR A 220 5.55 7.22 1.70
N ARG A 221 6.45 8.20 1.76
CA ARG A 221 7.61 8.17 2.66
C ARG A 221 7.28 8.60 4.08
N THR A 222 6.28 9.47 4.26
CA THR A 222 5.89 10.00 5.57
C THR A 222 4.42 9.77 5.86
N VAL A 223 4.06 9.76 7.14
CA VAL A 223 2.69 9.60 7.62
C VAL A 223 1.81 10.78 7.20
N LEU A 224 2.35 12.01 7.26
CA LEU A 224 1.61 13.21 6.85
C LEU A 224 1.24 13.16 5.38
N ASP A 225 2.18 12.78 4.51
CA ASP A 225 1.92 12.66 3.07
C ASP A 225 0.87 11.60 2.78
N ASN A 226 0.86 10.50 3.56
CA ASN A 226 -0.15 9.44 3.43
C ASN A 226 -1.55 9.95 3.78
N ALA A 227 -1.67 10.74 4.85
CA ALA A 227 -2.92 11.39 5.25
C ALA A 227 -3.42 12.38 4.18
N LEU A 228 -2.52 13.19 3.60
CA LEU A 228 -2.85 14.13 2.51
C LEU A 228 -3.34 13.39 1.26
N MET A 229 -2.67 12.29 0.87
CA MET A 229 -3.10 11.48 -0.27
C MET A 229 -4.44 10.81 -0.02
N LEU A 230 -4.68 10.24 1.18
CA LEU A 230 -5.99 9.68 1.51
C LEU A 230 -7.09 10.73 1.43
N GLY A 231 -6.86 11.93 1.94
CA GLY A 231 -7.81 13.04 1.87
C GLY A 231 -8.22 13.39 0.45
N ALA A 232 -7.30 13.29 -0.51
CA ALA A 232 -7.58 13.56 -1.90
C ALA A 232 -8.40 12.46 -2.60
N ILE A 233 -8.21 11.19 -2.24
CA ILE A 233 -8.83 10.05 -2.95
C ILE A 233 -10.06 9.46 -2.26
N ALA A 234 -10.26 9.71 -0.96
CA ALA A 234 -11.41 9.24 -0.20
C ALA A 234 -12.68 9.97 -0.63
N SER A 235 -13.73 9.25 -0.96
CA SER A 235 -15.05 9.84 -1.29
C SER A 235 -16.11 8.74 -1.41
N HIS A 236 -17.39 9.14 -1.28
CA HIS A 236 -18.47 8.31 -1.79
C HIS A 236 -18.51 8.37 -3.34
N ASP A 237 -18.70 7.22 -3.96
CA ASP A 237 -18.83 7.08 -5.41
C ASP A 237 -20.12 6.31 -5.77
N VAL A 238 -20.99 6.93 -6.56
CA VAL A 238 -22.25 6.33 -7.01
C VAL A 238 -22.05 5.17 -8.00
N ASN A 239 -20.87 5.10 -8.64
CA ASN A 239 -20.52 4.04 -9.60
C ASN A 239 -20.00 2.77 -8.90
N ASP A 240 -19.64 2.87 -7.62
CA ASP A 240 -19.17 1.74 -6.80
C ASP A 240 -20.21 1.41 -5.74
N ALA A 241 -20.90 0.28 -5.92
CA ALA A 241 -21.93 -0.18 -5.00
C ALA A 241 -21.40 -0.47 -3.58
N THR A 242 -20.08 -0.64 -3.42
CA THR A 242 -19.43 -0.90 -2.13
C THR A 242 -18.92 0.37 -1.45
N SER A 243 -18.96 1.51 -2.15
CA SER A 243 -18.46 2.78 -1.66
C SER A 243 -19.28 3.28 -0.46
N ALA A 244 -18.59 3.54 0.64
CA ALA A 244 -19.19 4.00 1.89
C ALA A 244 -19.71 5.44 1.78
N ARG A 245 -20.77 5.74 2.51
CA ARG A 245 -21.37 7.09 2.60
C ARG A 245 -20.89 7.87 3.83
N GLU A 246 -19.93 7.31 4.58
CA GLU A 246 -19.36 7.97 5.73
C GLU A 246 -18.63 9.26 5.32
N PRO A 247 -18.81 10.37 6.02
CA PRO A 247 -18.09 11.62 5.75
C PRO A 247 -16.59 11.41 5.72
N VAL A 248 -15.89 12.14 4.85
CA VAL A 248 -14.43 12.16 4.79
C VAL A 248 -13.94 13.27 5.72
N PRO A 249 -13.24 12.93 6.81
CA PRO A 249 -12.68 13.93 7.71
C PRO A 249 -11.41 14.57 7.11
N ASP A 250 -10.96 15.64 7.70
CA ASP A 250 -9.58 16.08 7.53
C ASP A 250 -8.66 15.14 8.33
N TYR A 251 -7.96 14.23 7.61
CA TYR A 251 -7.05 13.25 8.21
C TYR A 251 -5.81 13.87 8.85
N THR A 252 -5.53 15.15 8.60
CA THR A 252 -4.43 15.89 9.22
C THR A 252 -4.84 16.56 10.53
N ALA A 253 -6.15 16.71 10.75
CA ALA A 253 -6.68 17.26 11.99
C ALA A 253 -6.35 16.34 13.17
N GLY A 254 -5.71 16.88 14.21
CA GLY A 254 -5.33 16.13 15.41
C GLY A 254 -4.13 15.16 15.23
N ILE A 255 -3.50 15.11 14.05
CA ILE A 255 -2.34 14.24 13.81
C ILE A 255 -1.18 14.50 14.79
N ARG A 256 -1.10 15.73 15.32
CA ARG A 256 -0.05 16.19 16.25
C ARG A 256 -0.44 16.11 17.73
N ASP A 257 -1.60 15.56 18.07
CA ASP A 257 -2.13 15.57 19.45
C ASP A 257 -1.43 14.56 20.39
N GLY A 258 -0.43 13.84 19.88
CA GLY A 258 0.31 12.81 20.62
C GLY A 258 -0.57 11.59 20.95
N VAL A 259 -0.04 10.66 21.76
CA VAL A 259 -0.70 9.37 22.03
C VAL A 259 -1.09 9.17 23.49
N LYS A 260 -1.03 10.21 24.33
CA LYS A 260 -1.40 10.09 25.73
C LYS A 260 -2.86 9.64 25.88
N GLY A 261 -3.05 8.51 26.59
CA GLY A 261 -4.36 7.92 26.84
C GLY A 261 -4.95 7.16 25.66
N VAL A 262 -4.24 7.05 24.52
CA VAL A 262 -4.62 6.17 23.40
C VAL A 262 -4.44 4.73 23.84
N ARG A 263 -5.45 3.87 23.61
CA ARG A 263 -5.46 2.48 24.02
C ARG A 263 -5.11 1.56 22.87
N ILE A 264 -3.94 0.92 22.97
CA ILE A 264 -3.39 0.04 21.91
C ILE A 264 -3.40 -1.40 22.40
N GLY A 265 -4.21 -2.24 21.77
CA GLY A 265 -4.28 -3.66 22.06
C GLY A 265 -3.14 -4.45 21.42
N ILE A 266 -2.61 -5.43 22.15
CA ILE A 266 -1.63 -6.39 21.65
C ILE A 266 -2.05 -7.79 22.05
N ASP A 267 -2.08 -8.71 21.09
CA ASP A 267 -2.14 -10.15 21.32
C ASP A 267 -0.74 -10.72 21.13
N ARG A 268 -0.06 -11.03 22.23
CA ARG A 268 1.34 -11.48 22.17
C ARG A 268 1.51 -12.85 21.55
N GLU A 269 0.54 -13.74 21.69
CA GLU A 269 0.59 -15.05 21.05
C GLU A 269 0.53 -14.93 19.53
N TYR A 270 -0.38 -14.08 19.02
CA TYR A 270 -0.50 -13.78 17.61
C TYR A 270 0.67 -12.97 17.07
N VAL A 271 1.05 -11.89 17.76
CA VAL A 271 2.09 -10.95 17.31
C VAL A 271 3.47 -11.63 17.27
N MET A 272 3.73 -12.52 18.23
CA MET A 272 5.03 -13.16 18.45
C MET A 272 5.02 -14.66 18.20
N TYR A 273 4.17 -15.14 17.28
CA TYR A 273 4.17 -16.56 16.93
C TYR A 273 5.56 -17.04 16.46
N PRO A 274 5.86 -18.34 16.45
CA PRO A 274 7.21 -18.86 16.15
C PRO A 274 7.79 -18.42 14.80
N GLY A 275 6.93 -18.02 13.85
CA GLY A 275 7.36 -17.52 12.54
C GLY A 275 7.96 -16.11 12.53
N VAL A 276 7.84 -15.35 13.61
CA VAL A 276 8.41 -13.98 13.70
C VAL A 276 9.88 -14.07 14.05
N VAL A 277 10.75 -13.57 13.17
CA VAL A 277 12.21 -13.56 13.39
C VAL A 277 12.63 -12.53 14.44
N ASP A 278 13.79 -12.75 15.08
CA ASP A 278 14.24 -11.95 16.23
C ASP A 278 14.38 -10.45 15.92
N ASP A 279 14.91 -10.07 14.75
CA ASP A 279 15.03 -8.66 14.35
C ASP A 279 13.66 -7.96 14.30
N VAL A 280 12.65 -8.63 13.75
CA VAL A 280 11.28 -8.10 13.67
C VAL A 280 10.62 -8.04 15.05
N ARG A 281 10.84 -9.09 15.87
CA ARG A 281 10.37 -9.12 17.26
C ARG A 281 10.92 -7.95 18.07
N ALA A 282 12.24 -7.74 18.01
CA ALA A 282 12.91 -6.67 18.74
C ALA A 282 12.42 -5.27 18.26
N ALA A 283 12.29 -5.06 16.94
CA ALA A 283 11.80 -3.81 16.40
C ALA A 283 10.35 -3.53 16.83
N THR A 284 9.48 -4.54 16.81
CA THR A 284 8.07 -4.39 17.21
C THR A 284 7.94 -4.08 18.71
N GLU A 285 8.71 -4.76 19.56
CA GLU A 285 8.73 -4.48 21.00
C GLU A 285 9.26 -3.08 21.31
N SER A 286 10.23 -2.56 20.52
CA SER A 286 10.69 -1.16 20.63
C SER A 286 9.55 -0.18 20.35
N VAL A 287 8.79 -0.37 19.27
CA VAL A 287 7.60 0.48 18.96
C VAL A 287 6.61 0.48 20.12
N ILE A 288 6.30 -0.69 20.67
CA ILE A 288 5.34 -0.83 21.77
C ILE A 288 5.84 -0.08 23.02
N SER A 289 7.11 -0.26 23.38
CA SER A 289 7.73 0.40 24.53
C SER A 289 7.74 1.92 24.36
N GLU A 290 8.14 2.43 23.20
CA GLU A 290 8.22 3.85 22.90
C GLU A 290 6.83 4.51 22.90
N LEU A 291 5.81 3.87 22.33
CA LEU A 291 4.43 4.37 22.40
C LEU A 291 3.91 4.40 23.84
N ALA A 292 4.26 3.42 24.67
CA ALA A 292 3.95 3.43 26.10
C ALA A 292 4.65 4.59 26.82
N ASP A 293 5.93 4.83 26.54
CA ASP A 293 6.70 5.94 27.10
C ASP A 293 6.14 7.32 26.69
N MET A 294 5.54 7.41 25.49
CA MET A 294 4.81 8.60 25.02
C MET A 294 3.41 8.75 25.67
N GLY A 295 3.00 7.78 26.50
CA GLY A 295 1.76 7.82 27.29
C GLY A 295 0.58 7.06 26.68
N ALA A 296 0.77 6.20 25.69
CA ALA A 296 -0.24 5.25 25.26
C ALA A 296 -0.45 4.16 26.32
N GLU A 297 -1.67 3.64 26.41
CA GLU A 297 -2.00 2.50 27.27
C GLU A 297 -1.93 1.22 26.44
N ILE A 298 -0.97 0.35 26.74
CA ILE A 298 -0.83 -0.97 26.10
C ILE A 298 -1.74 -1.96 26.82
N VAL A 299 -2.67 -2.57 26.09
CA VAL A 299 -3.69 -3.48 26.63
C VAL A 299 -3.45 -4.88 26.08
N GLU A 300 -3.16 -5.85 26.95
CA GLU A 300 -3.06 -7.26 26.54
C GLU A 300 -4.45 -7.79 26.19
N VAL A 301 -4.58 -8.36 25.00
CA VAL A 301 -5.84 -8.92 24.49
C VAL A 301 -5.60 -10.29 23.88
N SER A 302 -6.69 -11.02 23.61
CA SER A 302 -6.67 -12.23 22.79
C SER A 302 -7.55 -11.98 21.55
N LEU A 303 -6.96 -12.15 20.36
CA LEU A 303 -7.67 -11.97 19.09
C LEU A 303 -8.64 -13.13 18.86
N PRO A 304 -9.93 -12.84 18.73
CA PRO A 304 -10.92 -13.89 18.56
C PRO A 304 -10.85 -14.49 17.15
N GLU A 305 -11.00 -15.80 17.06
CA GLU A 305 -11.22 -16.52 15.78
C GLU A 305 -10.14 -16.30 14.71
N PHE A 306 -8.97 -15.86 15.12
CA PHE A 306 -7.87 -15.50 14.22
C PHE A 306 -7.43 -16.69 13.35
N GLU A 307 -7.43 -17.90 13.89
CA GLU A 307 -7.02 -19.15 13.21
C GLU A 307 -7.85 -19.43 11.93
N LEU A 308 -9.08 -18.93 11.86
CA LEU A 308 -9.95 -19.10 10.69
C LEU A 308 -9.69 -18.09 9.57
N THR A 309 -8.90 -17.04 9.84
CA THR A 309 -8.78 -15.92 8.91
C THR A 309 -8.04 -16.25 7.61
N PRO A 310 -6.92 -16.99 7.60
CA PRO A 310 -6.20 -17.30 6.37
C PRO A 310 -7.04 -18.13 5.39
N GLU A 311 -7.60 -19.27 5.85
CA GLU A 311 -8.41 -20.14 5.00
C GLU A 311 -9.65 -19.42 4.44
N THR A 312 -10.33 -18.66 5.31
CA THR A 312 -11.51 -17.89 4.92
C THR A 312 -11.18 -16.87 3.86
N LEU A 313 -10.11 -16.09 4.05
CA LEU A 313 -9.70 -15.07 3.10
C LEU A 313 -9.29 -15.68 1.76
N PHE A 314 -8.44 -16.71 1.76
CA PHE A 314 -8.00 -17.37 0.53
C PHE A 314 -9.15 -17.97 -0.24
N THR A 315 -10.08 -18.64 0.43
CA THR A 315 -11.26 -19.21 -0.23
C THR A 315 -12.12 -18.13 -0.88
N VAL A 316 -12.42 -17.04 -0.16
CA VAL A 316 -13.22 -15.92 -0.69
C VAL A 316 -12.50 -15.30 -1.89
N MET A 317 -11.20 -14.97 -1.75
CA MET A 317 -10.40 -14.37 -2.80
C MET A 317 -10.33 -15.27 -4.05
N MET A 318 -10.04 -16.57 -3.92
CA MET A 318 -9.95 -17.49 -5.05
C MET A 318 -11.26 -17.59 -5.83
N VAL A 319 -12.40 -17.73 -5.12
CA VAL A 319 -13.71 -17.88 -5.77
C VAL A 319 -14.11 -16.58 -6.49
N GLU A 320 -13.90 -15.44 -5.87
CA GLU A 320 -14.24 -14.15 -6.45
C GLU A 320 -13.32 -13.82 -7.65
N ALA A 321 -12.01 -14.06 -7.53
CA ALA A 321 -11.06 -13.92 -8.63
C ALA A 321 -11.45 -14.83 -9.83
N SER A 322 -11.72 -16.10 -9.58
CA SER A 322 -12.14 -17.04 -10.62
C SER A 322 -13.43 -16.60 -11.32
N THR A 323 -14.37 -16.05 -10.55
CA THR A 323 -15.65 -15.55 -11.09
C THR A 323 -15.40 -14.35 -12.01
N TYR A 324 -14.55 -13.40 -11.60
CA TYR A 324 -14.20 -12.23 -12.41
C TYR A 324 -13.47 -12.62 -13.71
N HIS A 325 -12.50 -13.53 -13.60
CA HIS A 325 -11.65 -13.93 -14.74
C HIS A 325 -12.28 -15.01 -15.65
N ARG A 326 -13.44 -15.55 -15.30
CA ARG A 326 -14.02 -16.74 -15.95
C ARG A 326 -14.11 -16.64 -17.47
N GLN A 327 -14.54 -15.52 -18.01
CA GLN A 327 -14.64 -15.32 -19.45
C GLN A 327 -13.26 -15.18 -20.08
N MET A 328 -12.39 -14.36 -19.49
CA MET A 328 -11.03 -14.15 -19.99
C MET A 328 -10.21 -15.45 -19.98
N LEU A 329 -10.37 -16.30 -18.94
CA LEU A 329 -9.73 -17.61 -18.89
C LEU A 329 -10.14 -18.54 -20.04
N ARG A 330 -11.40 -18.51 -20.47
CA ARG A 330 -11.90 -19.32 -21.60
C ARG A 330 -11.38 -18.81 -22.93
N GLU A 331 -11.28 -17.50 -23.09
CA GLU A 331 -10.92 -16.86 -24.35
C GLU A 331 -9.40 -16.72 -24.54
N LYS A 332 -8.66 -16.48 -23.45
CA LYS A 332 -7.25 -16.09 -23.44
C LYS A 332 -6.42 -16.84 -22.38
N GLY A 333 -6.84 -18.05 -21.97
CA GLY A 333 -6.21 -18.77 -20.85
C GLY A 333 -4.72 -19.03 -21.01
N ASP A 334 -4.23 -19.19 -22.25
CA ASP A 334 -2.80 -19.43 -22.52
C ASP A 334 -1.92 -18.18 -22.42
N LEU A 335 -2.52 -16.98 -22.29
CA LEU A 335 -1.81 -15.72 -22.09
C LEU A 335 -1.56 -15.41 -20.60
N TYR A 336 -2.25 -16.09 -19.70
CA TYR A 336 -2.00 -15.95 -18.26
C TYR A 336 -0.65 -16.58 -17.87
N ASP A 337 -0.03 -16.04 -16.83
CA ASP A 337 1.02 -16.74 -16.12
C ASP A 337 0.50 -18.13 -15.67
N PRO A 338 1.29 -19.21 -15.83
CA PRO A 338 0.83 -20.55 -15.49
C PRO A 338 0.36 -20.71 -14.04
N THR A 339 1.00 -20.02 -13.07
CA THR A 339 0.64 -20.09 -11.66
C THR A 339 -0.67 -19.35 -11.40
N THR A 340 -0.83 -18.15 -11.95
CA THR A 340 -2.07 -17.38 -11.89
C THR A 340 -3.23 -18.17 -12.48
N ARG A 341 -3.03 -18.73 -13.69
CA ARG A 341 -4.05 -19.57 -14.35
C ARG A 341 -4.47 -20.76 -13.48
N ALA A 342 -3.50 -21.50 -12.97
CA ALA A 342 -3.79 -22.68 -12.13
C ALA A 342 -4.59 -22.30 -10.87
N THR A 343 -4.22 -21.20 -10.21
CA THR A 343 -4.90 -20.74 -9.01
C THR A 343 -6.32 -20.26 -9.31
N LEU A 344 -6.54 -19.55 -10.42
CA LEU A 344 -7.87 -19.17 -10.87
C LEU A 344 -8.74 -20.40 -11.22
N GLN A 345 -8.17 -21.43 -11.85
CA GLN A 345 -8.88 -22.67 -12.12
C GLN A 345 -9.25 -23.44 -10.85
N LEU A 346 -8.40 -23.43 -9.82
CA LEU A 346 -8.72 -24.01 -8.51
C LEU A 346 -9.92 -23.33 -7.85
N GLY A 347 -10.06 -22.03 -7.97
CA GLY A 347 -11.22 -21.32 -7.45
C GLY A 347 -12.56 -21.72 -8.06
N GLU A 348 -12.57 -22.19 -9.34
CA GLU A 348 -13.78 -22.76 -9.97
C GLU A 348 -14.18 -24.12 -9.37
N LEU A 349 -13.26 -24.82 -8.70
CA LEU A 349 -13.52 -26.13 -8.10
C LEU A 349 -14.03 -26.03 -6.66
N VAL A 350 -14.00 -24.85 -6.04
CA VAL A 350 -14.50 -24.64 -4.67
C VAL A 350 -16.03 -24.78 -4.67
N PRO A 351 -16.60 -25.69 -3.86
CA PRO A 351 -18.04 -25.81 -3.74
C PRO A 351 -18.69 -24.51 -3.24
N GLY A 352 -19.81 -24.09 -3.83
CA GLY A 352 -20.54 -22.90 -3.39
C GLY A 352 -20.96 -22.96 -1.92
N THR A 353 -21.21 -24.15 -1.36
CA THR A 353 -21.47 -24.35 0.08
C THR A 353 -20.27 -23.99 0.95
N HIS A 354 -19.05 -24.30 0.49
CA HIS A 354 -17.84 -23.94 1.21
C HIS A 354 -17.61 -22.42 1.18
N TYR A 355 -17.78 -21.79 0.03
CA TYR A 355 -17.73 -20.32 -0.09
C TYR A 355 -18.71 -19.62 0.86
N VAL A 356 -19.98 -20.09 0.94
CA VAL A 356 -20.97 -19.55 1.87
C VAL A 356 -20.56 -19.77 3.33
N THR A 357 -19.93 -20.91 3.65
CA THR A 357 -19.39 -21.17 5.00
C THR A 357 -18.30 -20.15 5.35
N CYS A 358 -17.39 -19.84 4.42
CA CYS A 358 -16.35 -18.82 4.61
C CYS A 358 -16.94 -17.41 4.77
N LEU A 359 -17.99 -17.04 4.02
CA LEU A 359 -18.67 -15.75 4.24
C LEU A 359 -19.29 -15.66 5.64
N ARG A 360 -19.86 -16.75 6.17
CA ARG A 360 -20.39 -16.79 7.55
C ARG A 360 -19.26 -16.71 8.60
N ALA A 361 -18.12 -17.38 8.38
CA ALA A 361 -16.95 -17.27 9.23
C ALA A 361 -16.42 -15.83 9.26
N ARG A 362 -16.39 -15.17 8.10
CA ARG A 362 -16.05 -13.75 7.98
C ARG A 362 -16.95 -12.85 8.84
N GLU A 363 -18.26 -13.04 8.81
CA GLU A 363 -19.18 -12.24 9.63
C GLU A 363 -19.00 -12.50 11.14
N ARG A 364 -18.71 -13.74 11.54
CA ARG A 364 -18.36 -14.06 12.93
C ARG A 364 -17.08 -13.31 13.34
N TYR A 365 -16.04 -13.37 12.53
CA TYR A 365 -14.79 -12.64 12.77
C TYR A 365 -15.03 -11.13 12.90
N ARG A 366 -15.77 -10.52 11.96
CA ARG A 366 -16.11 -9.09 12.00
C ARG A 366 -16.85 -8.68 13.26
N SER A 367 -17.81 -9.51 13.68
CA SER A 367 -18.53 -9.27 14.94
C SER A 367 -17.60 -9.36 16.14
N ALA A 368 -16.80 -10.42 16.22
CA ALA A 368 -15.91 -10.69 17.35
C ALA A 368 -14.83 -9.61 17.51
N ILE A 369 -14.24 -9.13 16.41
CA ILE A 369 -13.28 -8.01 16.43
C ILE A 369 -13.97 -6.73 16.87
N ARG A 370 -15.14 -6.40 16.36
CA ARG A 370 -15.90 -5.21 16.82
C ARG A 370 -16.18 -5.27 18.33
N ASP A 371 -16.62 -6.42 18.83
CA ASP A 371 -16.92 -6.64 20.24
C ASP A 371 -15.64 -6.51 21.09
N LEU A 372 -14.48 -6.97 20.59
CA LEU A 372 -13.18 -6.77 21.24
C LEU A 372 -12.86 -5.28 21.38
N TYR A 373 -12.92 -4.51 20.28
CA TYR A 373 -12.65 -3.06 20.32
C TYR A 373 -13.58 -2.32 21.31
N GLN A 374 -14.86 -2.69 21.34
CA GLN A 374 -15.82 -2.06 22.27
C GLN A 374 -15.58 -2.46 23.71
N ARG A 375 -15.35 -3.75 23.99
CA ARG A 375 -15.15 -4.26 25.35
C ARG A 375 -13.90 -3.70 25.99
N GLU A 376 -12.78 -3.71 25.25
CA GLU A 376 -11.48 -3.24 25.72
C GLU A 376 -11.26 -1.73 25.45
N GLN A 377 -12.23 -1.04 24.84
CA GLN A 377 -12.13 0.36 24.45
C GLN A 377 -10.86 0.70 23.65
N LEU A 378 -10.48 -0.18 22.72
CA LEU A 378 -9.26 -0.03 21.92
C LEU A 378 -9.41 1.06 20.85
N ASP A 379 -8.35 1.80 20.64
CA ASP A 379 -8.20 2.72 19.51
C ASP A 379 -7.50 2.05 18.32
N ALA A 380 -6.54 1.16 18.61
CA ALA A 380 -5.84 0.37 17.62
C ALA A 380 -5.41 -1.00 18.17
N LEU A 381 -5.11 -1.94 17.27
CA LEU A 381 -4.31 -3.14 17.55
C LEU A 381 -2.95 -2.97 16.89
N ILE A 382 -1.87 -3.45 17.54
CA ILE A 382 -0.51 -3.40 17.02
C ILE A 382 0.03 -4.80 16.73
N SER A 383 0.77 -4.92 15.60
CA SER A 383 1.54 -6.12 15.25
C SER A 383 2.75 -5.72 14.39
N PRO A 384 3.73 -6.62 14.14
CA PRO A 384 4.59 -6.42 12.97
C PRO A 384 3.72 -6.41 11.70
N THR A 385 4.13 -5.68 10.66
CA THR A 385 3.47 -5.82 9.36
C THR A 385 3.78 -7.18 8.77
N MET A 386 5.05 -7.57 8.84
CA MET A 386 5.60 -8.80 8.29
C MET A 386 6.34 -9.57 9.37
N PRO A 387 6.25 -10.90 9.43
CA PRO A 387 6.96 -11.68 10.47
C PRO A 387 8.45 -11.81 10.21
N LEU A 388 8.91 -11.50 9.02
CA LEU A 388 10.31 -11.51 8.61
C LEU A 388 10.57 -10.37 7.62
N PRO A 389 11.82 -9.87 7.50
CA PRO A 389 12.21 -8.97 6.41
C PRO A 389 12.08 -9.72 5.08
N THR A 390 12.25 -8.98 3.96
CA THR A 390 12.15 -9.61 2.65
C THR A 390 13.15 -10.77 2.50
N ALA A 391 12.75 -11.81 1.76
CA ALA A 391 13.60 -12.94 1.41
C ALA A 391 14.22 -12.78 0.03
N LEU A 392 15.33 -13.49 -0.22
CA LEU A 392 15.86 -13.64 -1.57
C LEU A 392 14.82 -14.31 -2.48
N LEU A 393 14.77 -13.89 -3.74
CA LEU A 393 13.86 -14.48 -4.73
C LEU A 393 14.06 -16.00 -4.88
N SER A 394 15.31 -16.48 -4.78
CA SER A 394 15.63 -17.92 -4.80
C SER A 394 14.98 -18.72 -3.66
N ASP A 395 14.73 -18.07 -2.53
CA ASP A 395 14.30 -18.74 -1.30
C ASP A 395 12.81 -18.54 -1.03
N LEU A 396 12.15 -17.69 -1.80
CA LEU A 396 10.79 -17.23 -1.56
C LEU A 396 9.76 -18.37 -1.42
N HIS A 397 9.93 -19.44 -2.19
CA HIS A 397 9.06 -20.62 -2.19
C HIS A 397 9.72 -21.86 -1.57
N GLN A 398 10.89 -21.71 -0.96
CA GLN A 398 11.55 -22.81 -0.26
C GLN A 398 11.01 -22.89 1.18
N PRO A 399 10.87 -24.12 1.73
CA PRO A 399 10.52 -24.28 3.16
C PRO A 399 11.48 -23.51 4.06
N ARG A 400 10.96 -22.80 5.03
CA ARG A 400 11.77 -22.08 6.02
C ARG A 400 12.54 -23.06 6.91
N LYS A 401 13.85 -22.85 7.01
CA LYS A 401 14.76 -23.70 7.81
C LYS A 401 14.58 -23.51 9.32
N ASP A 402 14.00 -22.38 9.72
CA ASP A 402 13.74 -21.99 11.10
C ASP A 402 12.36 -22.47 11.61
N MET A 403 11.60 -23.19 10.77
CA MET A 403 10.26 -23.71 11.12
C MET A 403 10.06 -25.15 10.69
N ASP A 404 9.52 -25.96 11.59
CA ASP A 404 9.27 -27.39 11.37
C ASP A 404 8.02 -27.69 10.52
N ILE A 405 7.19 -26.69 10.21
CA ILE A 405 5.88 -26.84 9.53
C ILE A 405 5.93 -26.70 8.01
N GLY A 406 7.12 -26.58 7.43
CA GLY A 406 7.27 -26.45 5.97
C GLY A 406 6.77 -25.11 5.40
N GLU A 407 6.55 -24.11 6.24
CA GLU A 407 6.12 -22.77 5.83
C GLU A 407 7.19 -22.11 4.95
N THR A 408 6.76 -21.46 3.87
CA THR A 408 7.66 -20.68 3.00
C THR A 408 7.64 -19.19 3.38
N PRO A 409 8.68 -18.39 3.05
CA PRO A 409 8.62 -16.95 3.25
C PRO A 409 7.38 -16.32 2.65
N MET A 410 6.96 -16.73 1.44
CA MET A 410 5.77 -16.21 0.77
C MET A 410 4.49 -16.42 1.60
N ILE A 411 4.32 -17.59 2.21
CA ILE A 411 3.16 -17.87 3.07
C ILE A 411 3.25 -17.04 4.34
N SER A 412 4.44 -16.97 4.96
CA SER A 412 4.65 -16.19 6.18
C SER A 412 4.28 -14.72 6.01
N TYR A 413 4.56 -14.12 4.85
CA TYR A 413 4.33 -12.68 4.60
C TYR A 413 2.89 -12.22 4.79
N ILE A 414 1.93 -13.10 4.73
CA ILE A 414 0.51 -12.73 4.81
C ILE A 414 -0.08 -12.93 6.20
N HIS A 415 0.67 -13.54 7.14
CA HIS A 415 0.17 -13.90 8.47
C HIS A 415 -0.47 -12.73 9.23
N HIS A 416 0.18 -11.55 9.28
CA HIS A 416 -0.32 -10.39 10.02
C HIS A 416 -1.23 -9.46 9.20
N THR A 417 -1.33 -9.63 7.89
CA THR A 417 -2.07 -8.69 7.05
C THR A 417 -3.51 -9.10 6.77
N PHE A 418 -3.83 -10.39 6.81
CA PHE A 418 -5.13 -10.94 6.43
C PHE A 418 -6.31 -10.43 7.24
N SER A 419 -6.14 -10.31 8.54
CA SER A 419 -7.18 -9.93 9.48
C SER A 419 -7.86 -8.63 9.08
N ALA A 420 -7.09 -7.61 8.72
CA ALA A 420 -7.61 -6.31 8.34
C ALA A 420 -8.41 -6.32 7.02
N ASN A 421 -8.05 -7.19 6.05
CA ASN A 421 -8.83 -7.34 4.82
C ASN A 421 -10.13 -8.09 5.09
N LEU A 422 -10.06 -9.18 5.85
CA LEU A 422 -11.23 -10.00 6.16
C LEU A 422 -12.27 -9.21 6.94
N GLY A 423 -11.81 -8.43 7.92
CA GLY A 423 -12.67 -7.58 8.74
C GLY A 423 -13.13 -6.29 8.07
N GLY A 424 -12.37 -5.81 7.08
CA GLY A 424 -12.61 -4.52 6.41
C GLY A 424 -12.13 -3.30 7.22
N GLN A 425 -11.41 -3.49 8.34
CA GLN A 425 -10.85 -2.40 9.16
C GLN A 425 -9.72 -1.69 8.42
N PRO A 426 -9.47 -0.40 8.71
CA PRO A 426 -8.29 0.29 8.22
C PRO A 426 -7.04 -0.29 8.88
N ALA A 427 -5.94 -0.36 8.14
CA ALA A 427 -4.64 -0.75 8.67
C ALA A 427 -3.51 0.01 7.98
N ILE A 428 -2.59 0.56 8.79
CA ILE A 428 -1.41 1.28 8.33
C ILE A 428 -0.16 0.46 8.64
N SER A 429 0.73 0.32 7.66
CA SER A 429 2.11 -0.13 7.86
C SER A 429 3.03 1.08 7.87
N ALA A 430 3.93 1.16 8.84
CA ALA A 430 4.93 2.22 8.93
C ALA A 430 6.30 1.65 9.31
N PRO A 431 7.41 2.31 8.93
CA PRO A 431 8.76 1.86 9.25
C PRO A 431 9.04 1.83 10.75
N CYS A 432 9.77 0.82 11.22
CA CYS A 432 10.25 0.74 12.61
C CYS A 432 11.71 0.31 12.75
N GLY A 433 12.48 0.34 11.67
CA GLY A 433 13.90 0.03 11.72
C GLY A 433 14.37 -0.83 10.56
N PHE A 434 15.52 -1.43 10.77
CA PHE A 434 16.18 -2.30 9.80
C PHE A 434 16.68 -3.56 10.49
N SER A 435 16.64 -4.67 9.79
CA SER A 435 17.25 -5.93 10.26
C SER A 435 18.78 -5.81 10.35
N SER A 436 19.41 -6.80 10.97
CA SER A 436 20.86 -6.94 11.01
C SER A 436 21.50 -7.02 9.62
N ALA A 437 20.73 -7.42 8.60
CA ALA A 437 21.15 -7.41 7.19
C ALA A 437 20.88 -6.07 6.47
N GLY A 438 20.38 -5.04 7.16
CA GLY A 438 20.09 -3.74 6.58
C GLY A 438 18.78 -3.69 5.77
N LEU A 439 17.90 -4.68 5.93
CA LEU A 439 16.60 -4.73 5.26
C LEU A 439 15.51 -4.05 6.11
N PRO A 440 14.58 -3.29 5.50
CA PRO A 440 13.54 -2.58 6.24
C PRO A 440 12.61 -3.51 7.04
N ILE A 441 12.15 -2.99 8.17
CA ILE A 441 11.13 -3.62 9.02
C ILE A 441 10.00 -2.61 9.23
N GLY A 442 8.75 -3.08 9.11
CA GLY A 442 7.55 -2.29 9.36
C GLY A 442 6.69 -2.89 10.47
N TYR A 443 6.07 -2.01 11.27
CA TYR A 443 4.98 -2.35 12.17
C TYR A 443 3.64 -2.00 11.54
N GLN A 444 2.57 -2.59 12.04
CA GLN A 444 1.21 -2.35 11.59
C GLN A 444 0.31 -1.93 12.75
N LEU A 445 -0.54 -0.94 12.50
CA LEU A 445 -1.68 -0.62 13.35
C LEU A 445 -2.97 -0.94 12.59
N MET A 446 -3.90 -1.66 13.23
CA MET A 446 -5.25 -1.90 12.72
C MET A 446 -6.24 -1.10 13.57
N GLY A 447 -7.11 -0.30 12.95
CA GLY A 447 -8.01 0.65 13.60
C GLY A 447 -9.47 0.25 13.60
N ARG A 448 -10.29 1.10 14.21
CA ARG A 448 -11.75 1.03 14.06
C ARG A 448 -12.15 1.40 12.63
N PRO A 449 -13.23 0.82 12.07
CA PRO A 449 -13.73 1.26 10.77
C PRO A 449 -13.96 2.76 10.72
N PHE A 450 -13.45 3.41 9.66
CA PHE A 450 -13.53 4.83 9.37
C PHE A 450 -12.77 5.76 10.34
N ASP A 451 -11.88 5.21 11.16
CA ASP A 451 -11.03 5.95 12.10
C ASP A 451 -9.55 5.94 11.65
N GLU A 452 -9.30 6.15 10.36
CA GLU A 452 -7.96 6.26 9.79
C GLU A 452 -7.17 7.42 10.44
N ALA A 453 -7.87 8.47 10.88
CA ALA A 453 -7.25 9.62 11.56
C ALA A 453 -6.51 9.21 12.84
N MET A 454 -7.06 8.28 13.62
CA MET A 454 -6.39 7.74 14.81
C MET A 454 -5.12 6.97 14.45
N LEU A 455 -5.14 6.18 13.38
CA LEU A 455 -3.96 5.45 12.90
C LEU A 455 -2.85 6.42 12.48
N PHE A 456 -3.20 7.49 11.75
CA PHE A 456 -2.25 8.53 11.38
C PHE A 456 -1.67 9.24 12.61
N ARG A 457 -2.49 9.54 13.61
CA ARG A 457 -2.06 10.18 14.87
C ARG A 457 -1.03 9.32 15.61
N ILE A 458 -1.30 8.01 15.76
CA ILE A 458 -0.37 7.09 16.44
C ILE A 458 0.92 6.94 15.64
N ALA A 459 0.79 6.66 14.33
CA ALA A 459 1.95 6.45 13.46
C ALA A 459 2.81 7.72 13.33
N TRP A 460 2.19 8.91 13.26
CA TRP A 460 2.92 10.19 13.21
C TRP A 460 3.69 10.45 14.49
N ALA A 461 3.10 10.18 15.66
CA ALA A 461 3.78 10.38 16.95
C ALA A 461 5.06 9.52 17.03
N TYR A 462 5.02 8.27 16.58
CA TYR A 462 6.20 7.41 16.50
C TYR A 462 7.22 7.91 15.45
N GLU A 463 6.73 8.29 14.25
CA GLU A 463 7.59 8.80 13.16
C GLU A 463 8.43 10.00 13.59
N GLN A 464 7.89 10.92 14.42
CA GLN A 464 8.59 12.13 14.86
C GLN A 464 9.79 11.85 15.79
N ALA A 465 9.88 10.66 16.37
CA ALA A 465 11.02 10.24 17.18
C ALA A 465 12.17 9.64 16.35
N HIS A 466 11.95 9.44 15.06
CA HIS A 466 12.84 8.70 14.18
C HIS A 466 13.05 9.38 12.83
N ASP A 467 14.13 9.00 12.13
CA ASP A 467 14.50 9.49 10.81
C ASP A 467 14.42 8.39 9.71
N TRP A 468 13.67 7.32 9.95
CA TRP A 468 13.59 6.16 9.05
C TRP A 468 13.27 6.56 7.60
N HIS A 469 12.38 7.52 7.39
CA HIS A 469 11.96 8.03 6.08
C HIS A 469 13.08 8.73 5.29
N GLN A 470 14.16 9.15 5.95
CA GLN A 470 15.32 9.78 5.32
C GLN A 470 16.30 8.76 4.74
N ARG A 471 16.28 7.52 5.25
CA ARG A 471 17.17 6.46 4.78
C ARG A 471 16.89 6.09 3.34
N GLN A 472 17.95 5.84 2.59
CA GLN A 472 17.92 5.49 1.18
C GLN A 472 18.70 4.20 0.94
N PRO A 473 18.22 3.36 -0.01
CA PRO A 473 19.01 2.20 -0.45
C PRO A 473 20.27 2.66 -1.16
N THR A 474 21.39 2.01 -0.87
CA THR A 474 22.71 2.37 -1.46
C THR A 474 22.92 1.76 -2.84
N HIS A 475 22.31 0.61 -3.14
CA HIS A 475 22.59 -0.18 -4.35
C HIS A 475 22.02 0.36 -5.66
N VAL A 476 21.26 1.44 -5.63
CA VAL A 476 20.59 2.02 -6.82
C VAL A 476 21.24 3.34 -7.26
N TYR A 477 22.27 3.79 -6.53
CA TYR A 477 22.91 5.10 -6.71
C TYR A 477 24.34 5.02 -7.25
N ASP A 478 24.90 3.80 -7.33
CA ASP A 478 26.18 3.47 -7.93
C ASP A 478 26.00 3.03 -9.40
#